data_ff555eabf659d9343f4b9ddfe4ae35ff
#
_entry.id   ff555eabf659d9343f4b9ddfe4ae35ff
#
_cell.length_a   1.000
_cell.length_b   1.000
_cell.length_c   1.000
_cell.angle_alpha   90.00
_cell.angle_beta   90.00
_cell.angle_gamma   90.00
#
_symmetry.space_group_name_H-M   'P 1'
#
loop_
_entity.id
_entity.type
_entity.pdbx_description
1 polymer ?
#
loop_
_entity_poly.entity_id
_entity_poly.type
_entity_poly.pdbx_seq_one_letter_code
_entity_poly.pdbx_strand_id
1 'polypeptide(L)'
;MSAYTATTVPTQFVEANGIRFAYRRWGKRGGLPLVFNQHFTGNLDNWDPAVLDRLAKEREVIIFNNAGVASSSGEVPTSFASMAKNAEAFIDGLGLTKVDLLGFSIGGMVAQQITLDRPELVRKLILVGTAPRNHDAGDGQGHITPETAATFGATYNPPENLWLKVFFTDSEKSQAAGRAFLKRYLSRTENRDSPINDKVAPAQIAAVGEWGSQPGKRFAYLKNIKQPTLVVSGNHDVIVYTVNSLYLVQNMPNAKLILYPDANHGSWYEYHEDFVFETNRFLNESDRIATATTSAAAD
;
A
#
# COMPACT_ATOMS: atom_id res chain seq x y z
N MET A 1 -5.75 19.08 17.03
CA MET A 1 -5.47 18.76 15.61
C MET A 1 -3.97 18.85 15.39
N SER A 2 -3.39 18.02 14.53
CA SER A 2 -1.96 18.15 14.17
C SER A 2 -1.71 19.50 13.53
N ALA A 3 -0.59 20.15 13.88
CA ALA A 3 -0.14 21.39 13.22
C ALA A 3 0.43 21.11 11.79
N TYR A 4 0.62 19.84 11.42
CA TYR A 4 1.26 19.41 10.19
C TYR A 4 0.26 18.80 9.22
N THR A 5 0.58 18.96 7.93
CA THR A 5 -0.04 18.29 6.78
C THR A 5 0.98 17.39 6.08
N ALA A 6 0.54 16.58 5.12
CA ALA A 6 1.42 15.75 4.29
C ALA A 6 2.54 16.56 3.62
N THR A 7 2.28 17.84 3.30
CA THR A 7 3.25 18.72 2.63
C THR A 7 4.17 19.49 3.58
N THR A 8 3.87 19.55 4.89
CA THR A 8 4.64 20.33 5.87
C THR A 8 5.26 19.50 6.99
N VAL A 9 4.82 18.26 7.18
CA VAL A 9 5.37 17.37 8.22
C VAL A 9 6.86 17.14 8.00
N PRO A 10 7.71 17.32 9.05
CA PRO A 10 9.15 17.09 8.91
C PRO A 10 9.45 15.60 8.75
N THR A 11 10.48 15.31 7.95
CA THR A 11 11.05 13.97 7.88
C THR A 11 11.83 13.69 9.16
N GLN A 12 11.58 12.55 9.76
CA GLN A 12 12.22 12.02 10.96
C GLN A 12 12.97 10.74 10.60
N PHE A 13 13.83 10.29 11.50
CA PHE A 13 14.60 9.07 11.31
C PHE A 13 14.54 8.21 12.56
N VAL A 14 14.53 6.89 12.36
CA VAL A 14 14.65 5.89 13.43
C VAL A 14 15.65 4.81 13.01
N GLU A 15 16.50 4.43 13.93
CA GLU A 15 17.44 3.32 13.73
C GLU A 15 16.80 2.02 14.20
N ALA A 16 16.72 1.04 13.32
CA ALA A 16 16.24 -0.30 13.65
C ALA A 16 16.91 -1.34 12.77
N ASN A 17 17.36 -2.44 13.37
CA ASN A 17 18.03 -3.54 12.67
C ASN A 17 19.20 -3.09 11.77
N GLY A 18 19.99 -2.10 12.21
CA GLY A 18 21.12 -1.53 11.45
C GLY A 18 20.72 -0.66 10.26
N ILE A 19 19.44 -0.34 10.12
CA ILE A 19 18.91 0.52 9.07
C ILE A 19 18.38 1.81 9.69
N ARG A 20 18.77 2.95 9.12
CA ARG A 20 18.23 4.27 9.44
C ARG A 20 17.05 4.55 8.51
N PHE A 21 15.82 4.37 9.02
CA PHE A 21 14.59 4.59 8.25
C PHE A 21 14.18 6.05 8.28
N ALA A 22 13.91 6.63 7.11
CA ALA A 22 13.26 7.92 6.97
C ALA A 22 11.74 7.74 7.01
N TYR A 23 11.05 8.55 7.81
CA TYR A 23 9.60 8.48 7.95
C TYR A 23 8.99 9.85 8.26
N ARG A 24 7.66 9.94 8.08
CA ARG A 24 6.85 11.07 8.52
C ARG A 24 5.65 10.55 9.30
N ARG A 25 5.31 11.23 10.39
CA ARG A 25 4.14 10.89 11.20
C ARG A 25 3.41 12.13 11.68
N TRP A 26 2.10 12.14 11.53
CA TRP A 26 1.23 13.25 11.94
C TRP A 26 -0.21 12.79 12.11
N GLY A 27 -1.09 13.69 12.50
CA GLY A 27 -2.53 13.42 12.66
C GLY A 27 -2.95 13.30 14.12
N LYS A 28 -4.15 12.77 14.31
CA LYS A 28 -4.80 12.63 15.63
C LYS A 28 -4.17 11.45 16.38
N ARG A 29 -3.60 11.74 17.52
CA ARG A 29 -3.00 10.75 18.42
C ARG A 29 -4.02 10.15 19.39
N GLY A 30 -3.66 9.06 20.06
CA GLY A 30 -4.44 8.42 21.13
C GLY A 30 -5.21 7.18 20.70
N GLY A 31 -5.09 6.78 19.43
CA GLY A 31 -5.55 5.49 18.89
C GLY A 31 -4.42 4.73 18.22
N LEU A 32 -4.74 3.61 17.60
CA LEU A 32 -3.77 2.86 16.79
C LEU A 32 -3.41 3.66 15.53
N PRO A 33 -2.12 3.80 15.22
CA PRO A 33 -1.69 4.48 14.00
C PRO A 33 -1.98 3.64 12.76
N LEU A 34 -2.16 4.30 11.62
CA LEU A 34 -2.22 3.70 10.30
C LEU A 34 -0.84 3.83 9.65
N VAL A 35 -0.17 2.70 9.43
CA VAL A 35 1.15 2.62 8.79
C VAL A 35 0.98 2.24 7.33
N PHE A 36 1.68 2.95 6.45
CA PHE A 36 1.58 2.80 5.00
C PHE A 36 2.81 2.11 4.43
N ASN A 37 2.61 1.05 3.66
CA ASN A 37 3.64 0.40 2.85
C ASN A 37 3.55 0.88 1.40
N GLN A 38 4.69 1.35 0.88
CA GLN A 38 4.83 2.10 -0.36
C GLN A 38 4.71 1.21 -1.62
N HIS A 39 4.27 1.82 -2.72
CA HIS A 39 4.23 1.22 -4.04
C HIS A 39 5.63 1.11 -4.69
N PHE A 40 5.69 0.51 -5.89
CA PHE A 40 6.91 0.34 -6.67
C PHE A 40 7.65 1.68 -6.88
N THR A 41 8.93 1.70 -6.55
CA THR A 41 9.83 2.87 -6.64
C THR A 41 9.39 4.12 -5.86
N GLY A 42 8.35 4.02 -5.04
CA GLY A 42 7.82 5.16 -4.29
C GLY A 42 8.68 5.52 -3.07
N ASN A 43 8.70 6.82 -2.74
CA ASN A 43 9.32 7.40 -1.56
C ASN A 43 8.30 8.24 -0.74
N LEU A 44 8.76 8.94 0.31
CA LEU A 44 7.88 9.73 1.20
C LEU A 44 7.05 10.82 0.50
N ASP A 45 7.45 11.27 -0.70
CA ASP A 45 6.74 12.30 -1.45
C ASP A 45 5.73 11.73 -2.46
N ASN A 46 5.65 10.39 -2.59
CA ASN A 46 4.84 9.71 -3.59
C ASN A 46 3.44 9.29 -3.09
N TRP A 47 2.88 10.04 -2.14
CA TRP A 47 1.53 9.87 -1.62
C TRP A 47 0.66 11.08 -1.91
N ASP A 48 -0.64 10.86 -2.17
CA ASP A 48 -1.59 11.95 -2.36
C ASP A 48 -1.92 12.65 -1.03
N PRO A 49 -1.57 13.96 -0.88
CA PRO A 49 -1.94 14.73 0.33
C PRO A 49 -3.44 14.73 0.62
N ALA A 50 -4.30 14.65 -0.41
CA ALA A 50 -5.75 14.63 -0.21
C ALA A 50 -6.24 13.38 0.52
N VAL A 51 -5.57 12.25 0.36
CA VAL A 51 -5.86 11.03 1.10
C VAL A 51 -5.28 11.12 2.51
N LEU A 52 -3.97 11.41 2.59
CA LEU A 52 -3.25 11.35 3.86
C LEU A 52 -3.78 12.36 4.88
N ASP A 53 -3.99 13.61 4.47
CA ASP A 53 -4.43 14.67 5.39
C ASP A 53 -5.87 14.47 5.88
N ARG A 54 -6.73 13.87 5.05
CA ARG A 54 -8.09 13.53 5.48
C ARG A 54 -8.09 12.37 6.50
N LEU A 55 -7.27 11.32 6.27
CA LEU A 55 -7.10 10.23 7.24
C LEU A 55 -6.46 10.73 8.54
N ALA A 56 -5.51 11.67 8.45
CA ALA A 56 -4.82 12.24 9.59
C ALA A 56 -5.74 13.05 10.54
N LYS A 57 -6.92 13.49 10.09
CA LYS A 57 -7.93 14.12 10.95
C LYS A 57 -8.49 13.15 11.99
N GLU A 58 -8.58 11.85 11.65
CA GLU A 58 -9.21 10.85 12.49
C GLU A 58 -8.20 9.96 13.23
N ARG A 59 -6.97 9.85 12.75
CA ARG A 59 -5.94 8.95 13.30
C ARG A 59 -4.52 9.44 13.05
N GLU A 60 -3.55 8.84 13.73
CA GLU A 60 -2.15 9.05 13.38
C GLU A 60 -1.82 8.29 12.11
N VAL A 61 -1.20 8.98 11.14
CA VAL A 61 -0.70 8.45 9.87
C VAL A 61 0.81 8.39 9.95
N ILE A 62 1.38 7.26 9.52
CA ILE A 62 2.82 7.02 9.44
C ILE A 62 3.15 6.52 8.04
N ILE A 63 3.99 7.25 7.32
CA ILE A 63 4.58 6.84 6.04
C ILE A 63 6.09 6.70 6.23
N PHE A 64 6.71 5.75 5.55
CA PHE A 64 8.16 5.52 5.65
C PHE A 64 8.74 5.04 4.32
N ASN A 65 10.03 5.21 4.15
CA ASN A 65 10.78 4.61 3.05
C ASN A 65 11.26 3.22 3.42
N ASN A 66 11.08 2.27 2.52
CA ASN A 66 11.71 0.96 2.64
C ASN A 66 13.25 1.08 2.75
N ALA A 67 13.90 0.04 3.26
CA ALA A 67 15.36 -0.04 3.30
C ALA A 67 15.97 0.19 1.90
N GLY A 68 17.02 0.99 1.82
CA GLY A 68 17.73 1.32 0.59
C GLY A 68 16.99 2.27 -0.37
N VAL A 69 15.83 2.79 0.04
CA VAL A 69 15.01 3.69 -0.79
C VAL A 69 15.18 5.13 -0.31
N ALA A 70 15.50 6.03 -1.23
CA ALA A 70 15.61 7.48 -1.03
C ALA A 70 16.45 7.82 0.21
N SER A 71 15.88 8.45 1.25
CA SER A 71 16.61 8.88 2.47
C SER A 71 16.78 7.76 3.51
N SER A 72 16.24 6.56 3.29
CA SER A 72 16.53 5.40 4.15
C SER A 72 17.84 4.74 3.76
N SER A 73 18.62 4.32 4.77
CA SER A 73 19.87 3.58 4.57
C SER A 73 19.62 2.09 4.28
N GLY A 74 20.70 1.34 4.07
CA GLY A 74 20.67 -0.08 3.81
C GLY A 74 20.58 -0.42 2.32
N GLU A 75 20.34 -1.69 2.02
CA GLU A 75 20.18 -2.21 0.66
C GLU A 75 18.70 -2.56 0.42
N VAL A 76 18.27 -2.40 -0.83
CA VAL A 76 16.89 -2.77 -1.23
C VAL A 76 16.80 -4.29 -1.30
N PRO A 77 15.93 -4.94 -0.50
CA PRO A 77 15.77 -6.39 -0.56
C PRO A 77 15.12 -6.84 -1.88
N THR A 78 15.47 -8.05 -2.31
CA THR A 78 14.94 -8.70 -3.52
C THR A 78 13.79 -9.67 -3.24
N SER A 79 13.22 -9.65 -2.02
CA SER A 79 12.04 -10.44 -1.65
C SER A 79 11.13 -9.66 -0.72
N PHE A 80 9.82 -9.91 -0.82
CA PHE A 80 8.86 -9.27 0.09
C PHE A 80 8.96 -9.79 1.52
N ALA A 81 9.44 -10.99 1.74
CA ALA A 81 9.74 -11.51 3.08
C ALA A 81 10.82 -10.67 3.78
N SER A 82 11.88 -10.30 3.07
CA SER A 82 12.92 -9.43 3.64
C SER A 82 12.45 -7.97 3.78
N MET A 83 11.64 -7.46 2.85
CA MET A 83 11.02 -6.13 2.98
C MET A 83 10.09 -6.07 4.20
N ALA A 84 9.30 -7.12 4.44
CA ALA A 84 8.42 -7.23 5.61
C ALA A 84 9.19 -7.20 6.92
N LYS A 85 10.29 -7.95 7.04
CA LYS A 85 11.16 -7.93 8.22
C LYS A 85 11.74 -6.54 8.50
N ASN A 86 12.11 -5.80 7.45
CA ASN A 86 12.59 -4.43 7.61
C ASN A 86 11.47 -3.48 8.05
N ALA A 87 10.26 -3.64 7.51
CA ALA A 87 9.09 -2.86 7.92
C ALA A 87 8.67 -3.18 9.37
N GLU A 88 8.72 -4.43 9.78
CA GLU A 88 8.50 -4.86 11.17
C GLU A 88 9.52 -4.21 12.11
N ALA A 89 10.81 -4.26 11.75
CA ALA A 89 11.87 -3.62 12.53
C ALA A 89 11.65 -2.10 12.62
N PHE A 90 11.21 -1.44 11.55
CA PHE A 90 10.82 -0.03 11.57
C PHE A 90 9.69 0.23 12.58
N ILE A 91 8.61 -0.56 12.55
CA ILE A 91 7.46 -0.45 13.45
C ILE A 91 7.89 -0.65 14.91
N ASP A 92 8.71 -1.67 15.18
CA ASP A 92 9.28 -1.94 16.50
C ASP A 92 10.20 -0.81 16.97
N GLY A 93 11.00 -0.23 16.08
CA GLY A 93 11.86 0.92 16.34
C GLY A 93 11.09 2.19 16.75
N LEU A 94 9.83 2.30 16.34
CA LEU A 94 8.91 3.35 16.81
C LEU A 94 8.23 3.02 18.15
N GLY A 95 8.49 1.85 18.75
CA GLY A 95 7.84 1.37 19.97
C GLY A 95 6.38 0.97 19.77
N LEU A 96 5.97 0.65 18.55
CA LEU A 96 4.58 0.29 18.25
C LEU A 96 4.40 -1.24 18.33
N THR A 97 3.46 -1.67 19.15
CA THR A 97 3.15 -3.10 19.36
C THR A 97 1.89 -3.55 18.62
N LYS A 98 1.09 -2.61 18.13
CA LYS A 98 -0.11 -2.86 17.34
C LYS A 98 -0.41 -1.67 16.43
N VAL A 99 -0.75 -1.96 15.17
CA VAL A 99 -1.03 -0.94 14.14
C VAL A 99 -2.20 -1.38 13.25
N ASP A 100 -2.80 -0.43 12.56
CA ASP A 100 -3.53 -0.69 11.32
C ASP A 100 -2.53 -0.56 10.16
N LEU A 101 -2.65 -1.42 9.15
CA LEU A 101 -1.67 -1.49 8.08
C LEU A 101 -2.34 -1.26 6.73
N LEU A 102 -1.79 -0.36 5.93
CA LEU A 102 -2.18 -0.16 4.54
C LEU A 102 -0.99 -0.48 3.63
N GLY A 103 -1.24 -1.25 2.58
CA GLY A 103 -0.27 -1.50 1.53
C GLY A 103 -0.83 -1.19 0.15
N PHE A 104 -0.12 -0.36 -0.61
CA PHE A 104 -0.47 -0.04 -1.99
C PHE A 104 0.47 -0.77 -2.97
N SER A 105 -0.10 -1.45 -3.97
CA SER A 105 0.68 -2.17 -5.00
C SER A 105 1.62 -3.19 -4.35
N ILE A 106 2.92 -3.16 -4.62
CA ILE A 106 3.91 -4.02 -3.95
C ILE A 106 3.89 -3.86 -2.42
N GLY A 107 3.53 -2.69 -1.91
CA GLY A 107 3.34 -2.46 -0.47
C GLY A 107 2.24 -3.34 0.12
N GLY A 108 1.24 -3.73 -0.67
CA GLY A 108 0.22 -4.69 -0.26
C GLY A 108 0.75 -6.13 -0.17
N MET A 109 1.76 -6.49 -0.97
CA MET A 109 2.46 -7.77 -0.86
C MET A 109 3.30 -7.81 0.44
N VAL A 110 3.99 -6.71 0.74
CA VAL A 110 4.70 -6.54 2.03
C VAL A 110 3.73 -6.60 3.20
N ALA A 111 2.59 -5.91 3.13
CA ALA A 111 1.59 -5.89 4.21
C ALA A 111 0.96 -7.27 4.46
N GLN A 112 0.71 -8.06 3.42
CA GLN A 112 0.29 -9.47 3.55
C GLN A 112 1.35 -10.28 4.28
N GLN A 113 2.63 -10.10 3.93
CA GLN A 113 3.73 -10.84 4.55
C GLN A 113 3.87 -10.47 6.04
N ILE A 114 3.87 -9.17 6.39
CA ILE A 114 3.89 -8.71 7.80
C ILE A 114 2.73 -9.34 8.59
N THR A 115 1.53 -9.37 8.00
CA THR A 115 0.34 -9.92 8.66
C THR A 115 0.45 -11.43 8.90
N LEU A 116 1.15 -12.16 8.03
CA LEU A 116 1.43 -13.59 8.21
C LEU A 116 2.51 -13.83 9.24
N ASP A 117 3.57 -13.04 9.24
CA ASP A 117 4.73 -13.22 10.12
C ASP A 117 4.42 -12.77 11.54
N ARG A 118 3.64 -11.67 11.68
CA ARG A 118 3.29 -11.06 12.97
C ARG A 118 1.80 -10.71 13.07
N PRO A 119 0.92 -11.73 13.12
CA PRO A 119 -0.53 -11.50 13.14
C PRO A 119 -1.02 -10.67 14.33
N GLU A 120 -0.31 -10.67 15.45
CA GLU A 120 -0.63 -9.86 16.63
C GLU A 120 -0.35 -8.37 16.44
N LEU A 121 0.60 -8.03 15.54
CA LEU A 121 0.98 -6.65 15.24
C LEU A 121 -0.11 -5.90 14.46
N VAL A 122 -0.83 -6.61 13.58
CA VAL A 122 -1.78 -6.02 12.65
C VAL A 122 -3.21 -6.18 13.15
N ARG A 123 -3.89 -5.09 13.50
CA ARG A 123 -5.31 -5.11 13.87
C ARG A 123 -6.21 -5.23 12.66
N LYS A 124 -6.04 -4.34 11.68
CA LYS A 124 -6.82 -4.31 10.43
C LYS A 124 -5.88 -4.08 9.26
N LEU A 125 -6.20 -4.69 8.13
CA LEU A 125 -5.40 -4.66 6.93
C LEU A 125 -6.17 -3.95 5.80
N ILE A 126 -5.50 -3.06 5.06
CA ILE A 126 -6.04 -2.40 3.87
C ILE A 126 -5.09 -2.70 2.71
N LEU A 127 -5.62 -3.32 1.68
CA LEU A 127 -4.89 -3.74 0.49
C LEU A 127 -5.42 -2.99 -0.72
N VAL A 128 -4.59 -2.14 -1.31
CA VAL A 128 -4.99 -1.28 -2.43
C VAL A 128 -4.19 -1.66 -3.67
N GLY A 129 -4.87 -1.97 -4.78
CA GLY A 129 -4.23 -2.27 -6.07
C GLY A 129 -3.11 -3.29 -5.95
N THR A 130 -3.34 -4.41 -5.27
CA THR A 130 -2.29 -5.41 -4.98
C THR A 130 -2.75 -6.82 -5.31
N ALA A 131 -1.81 -7.76 -5.24
CA ALA A 131 -2.01 -9.14 -5.66
C ALA A 131 -1.59 -10.16 -4.59
N PRO A 132 -2.20 -11.36 -4.59
CA PRO A 132 -1.72 -12.50 -3.83
C PRO A 132 -0.43 -13.07 -4.44
N ARG A 133 0.24 -13.99 -3.71
CA ARG A 133 1.28 -14.85 -4.28
C ARG A 133 0.71 -15.65 -5.46
N ASN A 134 1.55 -15.92 -6.45
CA ASN A 134 1.12 -16.61 -7.67
C ASN A 134 -0.08 -15.89 -8.33
N HIS A 135 0.01 -14.55 -8.37
CA HIS A 135 -1.00 -13.67 -8.92
C HIS A 135 -1.21 -13.87 -10.43
N ASP A 136 -2.26 -13.27 -10.95
CA ASP A 136 -2.50 -13.17 -12.38
C ASP A 136 -1.82 -11.90 -12.91
N ALA A 137 -0.87 -12.06 -13.83
CA ALA A 137 -0.16 -10.96 -14.48
C ALA A 137 -0.76 -10.60 -15.86
N GLY A 138 -1.95 -11.11 -16.15
CA GLY A 138 -2.72 -10.76 -17.32
C GLY A 138 -2.62 -11.71 -18.50
N ASP A 139 -1.63 -12.59 -18.54
CA ASP A 139 -1.50 -13.65 -19.54
C ASP A 139 -1.92 -15.04 -19.01
N GLY A 140 -2.36 -15.10 -17.76
CA GLY A 140 -2.69 -16.34 -17.05
C GLY A 140 -1.48 -17.18 -16.65
N GLN A 141 -0.26 -16.73 -16.97
CA GLN A 141 0.99 -17.47 -16.75
C GLN A 141 1.98 -16.74 -15.82
N GLY A 142 1.60 -15.57 -15.30
CA GLY A 142 2.43 -14.82 -14.37
C GLY A 142 3.39 -13.81 -15.02
N HIS A 143 3.29 -13.56 -16.31
CA HIS A 143 4.11 -12.56 -17.00
C HIS A 143 3.37 -11.23 -17.14
N ILE A 144 4.11 -10.11 -17.02
CA ILE A 144 3.56 -8.79 -17.39
C ILE A 144 3.31 -8.75 -18.90
N THR A 145 2.19 -8.14 -19.30
CA THR A 145 1.87 -8.02 -20.72
C THR A 145 2.89 -7.14 -21.44
N PRO A 146 3.10 -7.34 -22.76
CA PRO A 146 3.94 -6.46 -23.57
C PRO A 146 3.53 -4.98 -23.48
N GLU A 147 2.23 -4.72 -23.37
CA GLU A 147 1.67 -3.37 -23.22
C GLU A 147 2.07 -2.72 -21.90
N THR A 148 1.95 -3.44 -20.78
CA THR A 148 2.40 -2.97 -19.48
C THR A 148 3.91 -2.73 -19.45
N ALA A 149 4.70 -3.64 -20.05
CA ALA A 149 6.14 -3.47 -20.17
C ALA A 149 6.51 -2.25 -21.02
N ALA A 150 5.80 -2.01 -22.12
CA ALA A 150 6.01 -0.83 -22.96
C ALA A 150 5.67 0.47 -22.23
N THR A 151 4.63 0.47 -21.39
CA THR A 151 4.25 1.63 -20.56
C THR A 151 5.37 2.02 -19.62
N PHE A 152 5.97 1.07 -18.90
CA PHE A 152 7.09 1.33 -18.00
C PHE A 152 8.40 1.64 -18.72
N GLY A 153 8.60 1.12 -19.91
CA GLY A 153 9.78 1.36 -20.74
C GLY A 153 9.74 2.68 -21.52
N ALA A 154 8.60 3.35 -21.59
CA ALA A 154 8.45 4.60 -22.33
C ALA A 154 9.06 5.79 -21.57
N THR A 155 9.50 6.79 -22.33
CA THR A 155 9.96 8.08 -21.77
C THR A 155 8.78 9.06 -21.71
N TYR A 156 8.57 9.64 -20.54
CA TYR A 156 7.53 10.63 -20.29
C TYR A 156 8.16 12.03 -20.08
N ASN A 157 7.53 13.04 -20.63
CA ASN A 157 7.96 14.42 -20.45
C ASN A 157 6.74 15.33 -20.12
N PRO A 158 6.64 15.86 -18.88
CA PRO A 158 7.54 15.59 -17.77
C PRO A 158 7.40 14.13 -17.25
N PRO A 159 8.39 13.61 -16.51
CA PRO A 159 8.40 12.22 -16.03
C PRO A 159 7.15 11.82 -15.23
N GLU A 160 6.55 12.76 -14.52
CA GLU A 160 5.33 12.55 -13.72
C GLU A 160 4.12 12.15 -14.55
N ASN A 161 4.14 12.39 -15.88
CA ASN A 161 3.09 11.92 -16.78
C ASN A 161 2.98 10.40 -16.87
N LEU A 162 4.01 9.65 -16.43
CA LEU A 162 3.91 8.21 -16.21
C LEU A 162 2.73 7.88 -15.29
N TRP A 163 2.50 8.67 -14.24
CA TRP A 163 1.43 8.41 -13.28
C TRP A 163 0.03 8.57 -13.89
N LEU A 164 -0.13 9.43 -14.91
CA LEU A 164 -1.39 9.55 -15.65
C LEU A 164 -1.73 8.26 -16.41
N LYS A 165 -0.72 7.57 -16.94
CA LYS A 165 -0.89 6.31 -17.66
C LYS A 165 -1.09 5.11 -16.73
N VAL A 166 -0.38 5.09 -15.61
CA VAL A 166 -0.37 3.96 -14.68
C VAL A 166 -1.57 4.01 -13.74
N PHE A 167 -1.95 5.19 -13.26
CA PHE A 167 -2.94 5.33 -12.18
C PHE A 167 -4.35 5.64 -12.66
N PHE A 168 -4.51 6.17 -13.87
CA PHE A 168 -5.79 6.67 -14.37
C PHE A 168 -6.14 6.01 -15.71
N THR A 169 -7.43 5.85 -16.01
CA THR A 169 -7.89 5.38 -17.32
C THR A 169 -7.74 6.48 -18.37
N ASP A 170 -7.90 6.15 -19.64
CA ASP A 170 -7.84 7.13 -20.74
C ASP A 170 -9.14 7.95 -20.88
N SER A 171 -10.16 7.75 -20.02
CA SER A 171 -11.36 8.55 -20.03
C SER A 171 -11.08 10.01 -19.65
N GLU A 172 -11.83 10.95 -20.21
CA GLU A 172 -11.67 12.37 -19.90
C GLU A 172 -11.81 12.67 -18.42
N LYS A 173 -12.78 12.01 -17.75
CA LYS A 173 -13.03 12.14 -16.31
C LYS A 173 -11.82 11.66 -15.50
N SER A 174 -11.31 10.47 -15.76
CA SER A 174 -10.16 9.89 -15.05
C SER A 174 -8.89 10.70 -15.29
N GLN A 175 -8.64 11.13 -16.53
CA GLN A 175 -7.50 12.00 -16.86
C GLN A 175 -7.58 13.37 -16.18
N ALA A 176 -8.78 13.93 -16.03
CA ALA A 176 -8.97 15.18 -15.29
C ALA A 176 -8.66 14.99 -13.79
N ALA A 177 -9.12 13.90 -13.19
CA ALA A 177 -8.77 13.52 -11.82
C ALA A 177 -7.25 13.28 -11.67
N GLY A 178 -6.61 12.66 -12.66
CA GLY A 178 -5.17 12.46 -12.72
C GLY A 178 -4.38 13.77 -12.73
N ARG A 179 -4.77 14.74 -13.52
CA ARG A 179 -4.15 16.08 -13.50
C ARG A 179 -4.32 16.78 -12.15
N ALA A 180 -5.47 16.65 -11.52
CA ALA A 180 -5.70 17.15 -10.17
C ALA A 180 -4.83 16.43 -9.12
N PHE A 181 -4.68 15.11 -9.23
CA PHE A 181 -3.75 14.33 -8.43
C PHE A 181 -2.31 14.82 -8.60
N LEU A 182 -1.80 14.98 -9.82
CA LEU A 182 -0.42 15.45 -10.06
C LEU A 182 -0.17 16.81 -9.42
N LYS A 183 -1.13 17.73 -9.47
CA LYS A 183 -1.03 19.03 -8.80
C LYS A 183 -0.83 18.87 -7.28
N ARG A 184 -1.55 17.93 -6.64
CA ARG A 184 -1.41 17.66 -5.21
C ARG A 184 -0.11 16.90 -4.90
N TYR A 185 0.22 15.91 -5.71
CA TYR A 185 1.42 15.09 -5.61
C TYR A 185 2.71 15.93 -5.64
N LEU A 186 2.74 16.98 -6.46
CA LEU A 186 3.87 17.90 -6.62
C LEU A 186 3.83 19.10 -5.65
N SER A 187 2.82 19.16 -4.75
CA SER A 187 2.61 20.34 -3.91
C SER A 187 3.62 20.52 -2.77
N ARG A 188 4.34 19.46 -2.37
CA ARG A 188 5.44 19.59 -1.43
C ARG A 188 6.68 20.13 -2.14
N THR A 189 7.08 21.36 -1.81
CA THR A 189 8.23 22.06 -2.43
C THR A 189 9.46 22.11 -1.53
N GLU A 190 9.26 22.05 -0.19
CA GLU A 190 10.35 22.14 0.79
C GLU A 190 10.58 20.80 1.48
N ASN A 191 11.83 20.54 1.86
CA ASN A 191 12.23 19.33 2.57
C ASN A 191 11.71 18.06 1.88
N ARG A 192 11.79 18.04 0.55
CA ARG A 192 11.46 16.85 -0.25
C ARG A 192 12.42 15.73 0.07
N ASP A 193 11.93 14.52 -0.13
CA ASP A 193 12.76 13.33 0.01
C ASP A 193 13.82 13.25 -1.10
N SER A 194 14.88 12.51 -0.85
CA SER A 194 15.91 12.24 -1.86
C SER A 194 15.33 11.45 -3.03
N PRO A 195 15.83 11.66 -4.26
CA PRO A 195 15.51 10.75 -5.36
C PRO A 195 15.90 9.31 -5.03
N ILE A 196 15.18 8.35 -5.62
CA ILE A 196 15.59 6.95 -5.59
C ILE A 196 16.83 6.73 -6.46
N ASN A 197 17.61 5.70 -6.14
CA ASN A 197 18.75 5.28 -6.96
C ASN A 197 18.34 4.18 -7.95
N ASP A 198 19.27 3.84 -8.85
CA ASP A 198 19.09 2.87 -9.92
C ASP A 198 18.97 1.40 -9.47
N LYS A 199 19.30 1.10 -8.21
CA LYS A 199 19.18 -0.25 -7.62
C LYS A 199 17.75 -0.59 -7.18
N VAL A 200 16.90 0.42 -6.93
CA VAL A 200 15.57 0.24 -6.35
C VAL A 200 14.67 -0.58 -7.29
N ALA A 201 14.51 -0.15 -8.53
CA ALA A 201 13.61 -0.79 -9.47
C ALA A 201 14.00 -2.26 -9.76
N PRO A 202 15.27 -2.60 -10.08
CA PRO A 202 15.68 -3.99 -10.32
C PRO A 202 15.42 -4.91 -9.11
N ALA A 203 15.71 -4.44 -7.89
CA ALA A 203 15.50 -5.23 -6.68
C ALA A 203 14.01 -5.50 -6.44
N GLN A 204 13.15 -4.49 -6.62
CA GLN A 204 11.71 -4.63 -6.48
C GLN A 204 11.08 -5.51 -7.57
N ILE A 205 11.59 -5.45 -8.82
CA ILE A 205 11.18 -6.37 -9.90
C ILE A 205 11.53 -7.82 -9.53
N ALA A 206 12.73 -8.06 -9.00
CA ALA A 206 13.11 -9.39 -8.53
C ALA A 206 12.17 -9.91 -7.44
N ALA A 207 11.79 -9.05 -6.48
CA ALA A 207 10.82 -9.40 -5.44
C ALA A 207 9.43 -9.72 -6.00
N VAL A 208 8.96 -8.98 -7.02
CA VAL A 208 7.69 -9.27 -7.71
C VAL A 208 7.75 -10.64 -8.40
N GLY A 209 8.85 -10.94 -9.09
CA GLY A 209 9.06 -12.25 -9.73
C GLY A 209 9.08 -13.40 -8.74
N GLU A 210 9.75 -13.22 -7.60
CA GLU A 210 9.76 -14.19 -6.52
C GLU A 210 8.36 -14.40 -5.91
N TRP A 211 7.59 -13.34 -5.69
CA TRP A 211 6.21 -13.41 -5.21
C TRP A 211 5.27 -14.14 -6.16
N GLY A 212 5.46 -13.91 -7.46
CA GLY A 212 4.68 -14.56 -8.52
C GLY A 212 4.99 -16.05 -8.72
N SER A 213 6.12 -16.54 -8.18
CA SER A 213 6.60 -17.93 -8.37
C SER A 213 6.72 -18.73 -7.08
N GLN A 214 5.99 -18.35 -6.04
CA GLN A 214 6.03 -19.03 -4.74
C GLN A 214 5.53 -20.50 -4.83
N PRO A 215 6.21 -21.46 -4.16
CA PRO A 215 5.79 -22.84 -4.16
C PRO A 215 4.49 -23.06 -3.39
N GLY A 216 3.80 -24.15 -3.71
CA GLY A 216 2.61 -24.59 -3.00
C GLY A 216 1.30 -24.35 -3.76
N LYS A 217 0.18 -24.66 -3.10
CA LYS A 217 -1.15 -24.50 -3.68
C LYS A 217 -1.48 -23.02 -3.78
N ARG A 218 -1.83 -22.58 -4.98
CA ARG A 218 -2.21 -21.19 -5.28
C ARG A 218 -3.21 -20.67 -4.24
N PHE A 219 -2.93 -19.49 -3.66
CA PHE A 219 -3.76 -18.77 -2.69
C PHE A 219 -3.98 -19.46 -1.33
N ALA A 220 -3.45 -20.68 -1.09
CA ALA A 220 -3.72 -21.42 0.15
C ALA A 220 -3.28 -20.69 1.43
N TYR A 221 -2.28 -19.81 1.35
CA TYR A 221 -1.78 -19.04 2.50
C TYR A 221 -2.76 -17.94 2.96
N LEU A 222 -3.63 -17.43 2.07
CA LEU A 222 -4.56 -16.33 2.35
C LEU A 222 -5.55 -16.66 3.49
N LYS A 223 -5.89 -17.95 3.66
CA LYS A 223 -6.72 -18.41 4.79
C LYS A 223 -6.09 -18.13 6.17
N ASN A 224 -4.78 -17.88 6.23
CA ASN A 224 -4.06 -17.58 7.46
C ASN A 224 -4.05 -16.09 7.81
N ILE A 225 -4.43 -15.21 6.89
CA ILE A 225 -4.68 -13.79 7.17
C ILE A 225 -6.09 -13.68 7.76
N LYS A 226 -6.17 -13.61 9.09
CA LYS A 226 -7.43 -13.61 9.86
C LYS A 226 -7.94 -12.21 10.15
N GLN A 227 -7.12 -11.20 10.01
CA GLN A 227 -7.44 -9.82 10.28
C GLN A 227 -8.59 -9.35 9.37
N PRO A 228 -9.51 -8.53 9.89
CA PRO A 228 -10.44 -7.82 9.02
C PRO A 228 -9.66 -7.09 7.93
N THR A 229 -10.01 -7.34 6.68
CA THR A 229 -9.28 -6.82 5.52
C THR A 229 -10.21 -6.04 4.60
N LEU A 230 -9.81 -4.84 4.22
CA LEU A 230 -10.42 -4.04 3.16
C LEU A 230 -9.55 -4.13 1.91
N VAL A 231 -10.06 -4.70 0.84
CA VAL A 231 -9.42 -4.74 -0.48
C VAL A 231 -10.04 -3.66 -1.35
N VAL A 232 -9.21 -2.87 -2.03
CA VAL A 232 -9.64 -1.76 -2.89
C VAL A 232 -8.92 -1.84 -4.23
N SER A 233 -9.63 -1.68 -5.33
CA SER A 233 -9.06 -1.68 -6.68
C SER A 233 -9.89 -0.86 -7.65
N GLY A 234 -9.29 -0.46 -8.76
CA GLY A 234 -10.01 0.00 -9.95
C GLY A 234 -10.53 -1.19 -10.76
N ASN A 235 -11.64 -1.03 -11.44
CA ASN A 235 -12.19 -2.08 -12.29
C ASN A 235 -11.43 -2.23 -13.62
N HIS A 236 -10.51 -1.31 -13.92
CA HIS A 236 -9.63 -1.29 -15.10
C HIS A 236 -8.14 -1.24 -14.71
N ASP A 237 -7.77 -1.80 -13.56
CA ASP A 237 -6.36 -1.86 -13.15
C ASP A 237 -5.56 -2.74 -14.13
N VAL A 238 -4.71 -2.10 -14.94
CA VAL A 238 -3.86 -2.75 -15.95
C VAL A 238 -2.45 -3.06 -15.44
N ILE A 239 -2.12 -2.63 -14.22
CA ILE A 239 -0.81 -2.88 -13.59
C ILE A 239 -0.89 -4.12 -12.69
N VAL A 240 -1.88 -4.12 -11.79
CA VAL A 240 -2.21 -5.29 -10.97
C VAL A 240 -3.66 -5.66 -11.28
N TYR A 241 -3.84 -6.49 -12.29
CA TYR A 241 -5.15 -6.82 -12.83
C TYR A 241 -6.21 -7.04 -11.76
N THR A 242 -7.37 -6.41 -11.95
CA THR A 242 -8.49 -6.38 -10.98
C THR A 242 -8.90 -7.77 -10.47
N VAL A 243 -8.73 -8.83 -11.28
CA VAL A 243 -9.01 -10.21 -10.89
C VAL A 243 -8.23 -10.65 -9.64
N ASN A 244 -7.04 -10.08 -9.41
CA ASN A 244 -6.25 -10.37 -8.22
C ASN A 244 -6.95 -9.92 -6.94
N SER A 245 -7.69 -8.82 -6.98
CA SER A 245 -8.52 -8.36 -5.86
C SER A 245 -9.67 -9.31 -5.56
N LEU A 246 -10.25 -9.96 -6.59
CA LEU A 246 -11.24 -11.02 -6.40
C LEU A 246 -10.61 -12.26 -5.75
N TYR A 247 -9.42 -12.66 -6.18
CA TYR A 247 -8.70 -13.79 -5.54
C TYR A 247 -8.40 -13.52 -4.07
N LEU A 248 -8.01 -12.28 -3.71
CA LEU A 248 -7.78 -11.91 -2.31
C LEU A 248 -9.06 -12.11 -1.49
N VAL A 249 -10.19 -11.52 -1.87
CA VAL A 249 -11.41 -11.58 -1.07
C VAL A 249 -12.07 -12.96 -1.06
N GLN A 250 -11.91 -13.75 -2.11
CA GLN A 250 -12.44 -15.12 -2.17
C GLN A 250 -11.69 -16.11 -1.29
N ASN A 251 -10.42 -15.82 -0.96
CA ASN A 251 -9.55 -16.74 -0.23
C ASN A 251 -9.15 -16.24 1.17
N MET A 252 -9.43 -14.98 1.51
CA MET A 252 -9.29 -14.45 2.88
C MET A 252 -10.60 -14.61 3.65
N PRO A 253 -10.60 -15.06 4.92
CA PRO A 253 -11.83 -15.34 5.66
C PRO A 253 -12.63 -14.08 6.05
N ASN A 254 -11.98 -12.92 6.20
CA ASN A 254 -12.57 -11.68 6.71
C ASN A 254 -12.29 -10.49 5.79
N ALA A 255 -12.43 -10.67 4.48
CA ALA A 255 -12.16 -9.61 3.51
C ALA A 255 -13.44 -9.07 2.86
N LYS A 256 -13.48 -7.76 2.63
CA LYS A 256 -14.47 -7.09 1.79
C LYS A 256 -13.78 -6.33 0.66
N LEU A 257 -14.46 -6.17 -0.47
CA LEU A 257 -13.93 -5.53 -1.68
C LEU A 257 -14.69 -4.26 -2.01
N ILE A 258 -13.95 -3.23 -2.39
CA ILE A 258 -14.45 -2.04 -3.08
C ILE A 258 -13.81 -2.00 -4.46
N LEU A 259 -14.64 -1.94 -5.50
CA LEU A 259 -14.22 -1.73 -6.88
C LEU A 259 -14.73 -0.38 -7.36
N TYR A 260 -13.80 0.51 -7.71
CA TYR A 260 -14.15 1.80 -8.30
C TYR A 260 -14.33 1.67 -9.81
N PRO A 261 -15.46 2.21 -10.36
CA PRO A 261 -15.72 2.17 -11.79
C PRO A 261 -14.80 3.14 -12.53
N ASP A 262 -14.50 2.83 -13.80
CA ASP A 262 -13.66 3.66 -14.68
C ASP A 262 -12.36 4.10 -14.00
N ALA A 263 -11.70 3.20 -13.29
CA ALA A 263 -10.52 3.50 -12.50
C ALA A 263 -9.43 2.46 -12.71
N ASN A 264 -8.18 2.95 -12.85
CA ASN A 264 -6.98 2.15 -13.03
C ASN A 264 -6.27 1.93 -11.68
N HIS A 265 -4.98 1.69 -11.67
CA HIS A 265 -4.15 1.38 -10.50
C HIS A 265 -4.21 2.43 -9.39
N GLY A 266 -4.40 3.70 -9.73
CA GLY A 266 -4.57 4.83 -8.81
C GLY A 266 -6.00 5.09 -8.36
N SER A 267 -6.89 4.11 -8.40
CA SER A 267 -8.32 4.26 -8.12
C SER A 267 -8.63 5.03 -6.83
N TRP A 268 -7.90 4.78 -5.76
CA TRP A 268 -8.04 5.45 -4.47
C TRP A 268 -7.54 6.92 -4.44
N TYR A 269 -6.76 7.33 -5.41
CA TYR A 269 -6.40 8.73 -5.66
C TYR A 269 -7.47 9.45 -6.46
N GLU A 270 -8.09 8.75 -7.40
CA GLU A 270 -9.22 9.26 -8.17
C GLU A 270 -10.46 9.44 -7.30
N TYR A 271 -10.78 8.42 -6.51
CA TYR A 271 -11.93 8.38 -5.60
C TYR A 271 -11.55 8.70 -4.15
N HIS A 272 -10.61 9.63 -3.94
CA HIS A 272 -9.97 9.88 -2.64
C HIS A 272 -10.96 10.25 -1.51
N GLU A 273 -12.06 10.91 -1.79
CA GLU A 273 -13.07 11.27 -0.79
C GLU A 273 -13.82 10.03 -0.30
N ASP A 274 -14.31 9.23 -1.23
CA ASP A 274 -15.01 7.99 -0.93
C ASP A 274 -14.08 6.96 -0.29
N PHE A 275 -12.87 6.81 -0.81
CA PHE A 275 -11.86 5.95 -0.21
C PHE A 275 -11.59 6.30 1.26
N VAL A 276 -11.44 7.58 1.59
CA VAL A 276 -11.21 8.02 2.97
C VAL A 276 -12.43 7.75 3.84
N PHE A 277 -13.63 8.00 3.34
CA PHE A 277 -14.88 7.70 4.05
C PHE A 277 -14.98 6.20 4.38
N GLU A 278 -14.81 5.33 3.39
CA GLU A 278 -14.88 3.88 3.55
C GLU A 278 -13.76 3.33 4.44
N THR A 279 -12.55 3.88 4.31
CA THR A 279 -11.41 3.53 5.17
C THR A 279 -11.68 3.90 6.62
N ASN A 280 -12.17 5.11 6.90
CA ASN A 280 -12.51 5.54 8.26
C ASN A 280 -13.65 4.69 8.83
N ARG A 281 -14.68 4.40 8.04
CA ARG A 281 -15.77 3.49 8.44
C ARG A 281 -15.23 2.12 8.83
N PHE A 282 -14.41 1.52 7.96
CA PHE A 282 -13.80 0.21 8.18
C PHE A 282 -12.92 0.19 9.45
N LEU A 283 -12.05 1.17 9.62
CA LEU A 283 -11.13 1.21 10.75
C LEU A 283 -11.84 1.51 12.09
N ASN A 284 -13.00 2.18 12.06
CA ASN A 284 -13.80 2.51 13.24
C ASN A 284 -14.85 1.46 13.59
N GLU A 285 -15.17 0.52 12.68
CA GLU A 285 -16.06 -0.61 13.01
C GLU A 285 -15.46 -1.39 14.19
N SER A 286 -16.30 -1.69 15.22
CA SER A 286 -15.92 -2.62 16.28
C SER A 286 -15.68 -4.01 15.68
N ASP A 287 -14.73 -4.76 16.24
CA ASP A 287 -14.41 -6.14 15.80
C ASP A 287 -15.59 -7.08 16.10
N ARG A 288 -16.67 -6.98 15.34
CA ARG A 288 -17.96 -7.70 15.56
C ARG A 288 -17.89 -9.22 15.39
N ILE A 289 -16.74 -9.79 15.01
CA ILE A 289 -16.62 -11.23 14.70
C ILE A 289 -16.17 -12.08 15.91
N ALA A 290 -15.71 -11.47 16.99
CA ALA A 290 -15.26 -12.21 18.18
C ALA A 290 -16.40 -12.66 19.13
N THR A 291 -17.63 -12.19 18.96
CA THR A 291 -18.73 -12.44 19.91
C THR A 291 -19.79 -13.46 19.44
N ALA A 292 -19.70 -13.93 18.19
CA ALA A 292 -20.69 -14.89 17.67
C ALA A 292 -20.42 -16.36 18.08
N THR A 293 -19.27 -16.68 18.68
CA THR A 293 -18.90 -18.06 19.06
C THR A 293 -19.09 -18.38 20.54
N THR A 294 -19.48 -17.43 21.37
CA THR A 294 -19.69 -17.66 22.81
C THR A 294 -21.15 -17.82 23.25
N SER A 295 -22.13 -17.60 22.36
CA SER A 295 -23.54 -17.75 22.74
C SER A 295 -24.21 -19.06 22.26
N ALA A 296 -23.49 -19.95 21.55
CA ALA A 296 -24.01 -21.22 21.07
C ALA A 296 -23.58 -22.45 21.93
N ALA A 297 -23.04 -22.22 23.13
CA ALA A 297 -22.62 -23.28 24.06
C ALA A 297 -23.34 -23.23 25.41
N ALA A 298 -24.53 -22.60 25.44
CA ALA A 298 -25.39 -22.59 26.64
C ALA A 298 -26.88 -22.66 26.21
N ASP A 299 -27.26 -23.83 25.70
CA ASP A 299 -28.64 -24.38 25.75
C ASP A 299 -28.55 -25.90 25.60
#